data_56837cbe7928f009a14bdbfc23eef080
#
_entry.id   56837cbe7928f009a14bdbfc23eef080
#
_cell.length_a   1.000
_cell.length_b   1.000
_cell.length_c   1.000
_cell.angle_alpha   90.00
_cell.angle_beta   90.00
_cell.angle_gamma   90.00
#
_symmetry.space_group_name_H-M   'P 1'
#
loop_
_entity.id
_entity.type
_entity.pdbx_description
1 polymer ?
#
loop_
_entity_poly.entity_id
_entity_poly.type
_entity_poly.pdbx_seq_one_letter_code
_entity_poly.pdbx_strand_id
1 'polypeptide(L)'
;MTQAGYSDTPQLAKLGIDPGVRLRILGADPDWTFAEPLEGVDVANDGPCDIALVFVRALVELDALVRWGELVYPSGAVWAAWPRKAGGHVSVVDENAIRDAALAVGMVDVKVAAIGDDWSGLKIVWRKENRTGRISKSAIQDALRDEG
;
A
#
# COMPACT_ATOMS: atom_id res chain seq x y z
N MET A 1 7.33 -28.93 -3.46
CA MET A 1 6.75 -28.78 -3.48
C MET A 1 5.87 -28.15 -3.68
N THR A 2 5.64 -27.99 -3.96
CA THR A 2 4.82 -27.26 -4.21
C THR A 2 3.77 -27.22 -3.70
N GLN A 3 3.30 -26.83 -3.57
CA GLN A 3 2.32 -26.70 -2.99
C GLN A 3 1.15 -26.58 -3.59
N ALA A 4 0.62 -27.50 -3.70
CA ALA A 4 -0.64 -27.63 -4.32
C ALA A 4 -1.64 -26.79 -3.66
N GLY A 5 -2.51 -26.22 -4.36
CA GLY A 5 -3.64 -25.52 -3.79
C GLY A 5 -3.39 -24.07 -3.50
N TYR A 6 -2.19 -23.62 -3.60
CA TYR A 6 -2.01 -22.20 -3.47
C TYR A 6 -1.14 -21.68 -4.59
N SER A 7 -1.09 -20.37 -4.64
CA SER A 7 -0.47 -19.69 -5.75
C SER A 7 1.02 -20.00 -5.82
N ASP A 8 1.48 -20.30 -7.00
CA ASP A 8 2.90 -20.43 -7.26
C ASP A 8 3.56 -19.09 -7.45
N THR A 9 2.78 -18.01 -7.47
CA THR A 9 3.31 -16.68 -7.70
C THR A 9 4.13 -16.22 -6.50
N PRO A 10 5.39 -15.86 -6.70
CA PRO A 10 6.19 -15.34 -5.60
C PRO A 10 5.57 -14.10 -4.96
N GLN A 11 5.85 -13.89 -3.70
CA GLN A 11 5.28 -12.78 -2.94
C GLN A 11 5.54 -11.43 -3.61
N LEU A 12 6.77 -11.17 -4.00
CA LEU A 12 7.10 -9.88 -4.61
C LEU A 12 6.34 -9.65 -5.90
N ALA A 13 6.19 -10.69 -6.71
CA ALA A 13 5.43 -10.60 -7.95
C ALA A 13 3.96 -10.30 -7.68
N LYS A 14 3.38 -10.92 -6.65
CA LYS A 14 2.00 -10.66 -6.26
C LYS A 14 1.79 -9.21 -5.86
N LEU A 15 2.77 -8.62 -5.23
CA LEU A 15 2.69 -7.24 -4.77
C LEU A 15 3.10 -6.23 -5.84
N GLY A 16 3.57 -6.70 -6.99
CA GLY A 16 4.04 -5.83 -8.06
C GLY A 16 5.40 -5.22 -7.81
N ILE A 17 6.17 -5.82 -6.91
CA ILE A 17 7.50 -5.32 -6.56
C ILE A 17 8.53 -6.02 -7.42
N ASP A 18 8.82 -5.40 -8.56
CA ASP A 18 9.75 -5.94 -9.55
C ASP A 18 11.04 -5.12 -9.55
N PRO A 19 12.13 -5.65 -10.16
CA PRO A 19 13.34 -4.84 -10.33
C PRO A 19 13.01 -3.52 -11.01
N GLY A 20 13.59 -2.44 -10.50
CA GLY A 20 13.34 -1.09 -11.00
C GLY A 20 12.27 -0.34 -10.24
N VAL A 21 11.49 -1.02 -9.39
CA VAL A 21 10.47 -0.36 -8.57
C VAL A 21 11.13 0.40 -7.43
N ARG A 22 10.62 1.60 -7.18
CA ARG A 22 10.99 2.35 -5.98
C ARG A 22 9.95 2.05 -4.91
N LEU A 23 10.41 1.47 -3.81
CA LEU A 23 9.57 0.94 -2.74
C LEU A 23 9.84 1.68 -1.44
N ARG A 24 8.78 2.03 -0.74
CA ARG A 24 8.89 2.48 0.67
C ARG A 24 8.16 1.49 1.55
N ILE A 25 8.73 1.23 2.72
CA ILE A 25 8.13 0.34 3.71
C ILE A 25 7.93 1.15 4.97
N LEU A 26 6.67 1.27 5.40
CA LEU A 26 6.30 2.11 6.54
C LEU A 26 5.66 1.25 7.62
N GLY A 27 6.13 1.39 8.84
CA GLY A 27 5.53 0.74 10.00
C GLY A 27 5.85 -0.72 10.18
N ALA A 28 6.80 -1.26 9.45
CA ALA A 28 7.19 -2.65 9.61
C ALA A 28 7.96 -2.84 10.91
N ASP A 29 7.82 -4.02 11.51
CA ASP A 29 8.65 -4.38 12.64
C ASP A 29 10.10 -4.53 12.17
N PRO A 30 11.08 -4.27 13.04
CA PRO A 30 12.50 -4.32 12.61
C PRO A 30 12.94 -5.66 12.04
N ASP A 31 12.31 -6.75 12.47
CA ASP A 31 12.66 -8.10 12.02
C ASP A 31 11.77 -8.60 10.88
N TRP A 32 10.84 -7.78 10.40
CA TRP A 32 9.98 -8.19 9.30
C TRP A 32 10.74 -8.18 7.98
N THR A 33 10.58 -9.22 7.19
CA THR A 33 11.19 -9.31 5.86
C THR A 33 10.22 -9.92 4.86
N PHE A 34 10.50 -9.67 3.59
CA PHE A 34 9.76 -10.34 2.51
C PHE A 34 10.16 -11.81 2.44
N ALA A 35 9.32 -12.61 1.82
CA ALA A 35 9.58 -14.02 1.59
C ALA A 35 10.76 -14.25 0.64
N GLU A 36 11.00 -13.33 -0.30
CA GLU A 36 12.12 -13.40 -1.22
C GLU A 36 13.05 -12.20 -1.05
N PRO A 37 14.31 -12.32 -1.50
CA PRO A 37 15.21 -11.16 -1.43
C PRO A 37 14.78 -10.08 -2.42
N LEU A 38 15.04 -8.83 -2.03
CA LEU A 38 14.76 -7.66 -2.86
C LEU A 38 15.94 -7.42 -3.80
N GLU A 39 15.83 -7.91 -5.02
CA GLU A 39 16.90 -7.74 -6.01
C GLU A 39 16.48 -6.69 -7.02
N GLY A 40 17.32 -5.68 -7.20
CA GLY A 40 17.05 -4.62 -8.17
C GLY A 40 15.95 -3.66 -7.77
N VAL A 41 15.49 -3.73 -6.53
CA VAL A 41 14.44 -2.86 -6.01
C VAL A 41 15.10 -1.71 -5.25
N ASP A 42 14.66 -0.50 -5.53
CA ASP A 42 15.17 0.70 -4.86
C ASP A 42 14.34 0.94 -3.60
N VAL A 43 14.84 0.52 -2.46
CA VAL A 43 14.15 0.75 -1.18
C VAL A 43 14.53 2.14 -0.68
N ALA A 44 13.54 3.05 -0.69
CA ALA A 44 13.76 4.44 -0.36
C ALA A 44 13.26 4.76 1.05
N ASN A 45 13.87 5.72 1.69
CA ASN A 45 13.50 6.16 3.04
C ASN A 45 12.67 7.43 3.03
N ASP A 46 12.60 8.10 1.89
CA ASP A 46 11.84 9.35 1.77
C ASP A 46 11.40 9.54 0.31
N GLY A 47 10.58 10.55 0.11
CA GLY A 47 10.17 10.96 -1.22
C GLY A 47 9.13 10.06 -1.87
N PRO A 48 8.76 10.38 -3.11
CA PRO A 48 7.77 9.59 -3.84
C PRO A 48 8.29 8.19 -4.15
N CYS A 49 7.35 7.28 -4.35
CA CYS A 49 7.68 5.89 -4.65
C CYS A 49 6.63 5.31 -5.59
N ASP A 50 6.92 4.14 -6.13
CA ASP A 50 5.97 3.43 -6.97
C ASP A 50 5.03 2.59 -6.13
N ILE A 51 5.54 2.03 -5.05
CA ILE A 51 4.77 1.20 -4.13
C ILE A 51 5.13 1.60 -2.70
N ALA A 52 4.10 1.86 -1.90
CA ALA A 52 4.25 2.07 -0.46
C ALA A 52 3.59 0.89 0.25
N LEU A 53 4.39 0.10 0.96
CA LEU A 53 3.88 -0.97 1.80
C LEU A 53 3.78 -0.44 3.22
N VAL A 54 2.56 -0.34 3.73
CA VAL A 54 2.29 0.29 5.01
C VAL A 54 1.63 -0.70 5.95
N PHE A 55 2.18 -0.85 7.14
CA PHE A 55 1.64 -1.76 8.15
C PHE A 55 0.75 -0.96 9.09
N VAL A 56 -0.52 -1.36 9.17
CA VAL A 56 -1.57 -0.63 9.89
C VAL A 56 -2.07 -1.49 11.05
N ARG A 57 -1.93 -1.00 12.26
CA ARG A 57 -2.34 -1.75 13.45
C ARG A 57 -3.47 -1.09 14.21
N ALA A 58 -3.74 0.18 13.93
CA ALA A 58 -4.77 0.94 14.62
C ALA A 58 -5.57 1.76 13.63
N LEU A 59 -6.85 1.93 13.89
CA LEU A 59 -7.74 2.67 12.98
C LEU A 59 -7.30 4.11 12.78
N VAL A 60 -6.75 4.75 13.80
CA VAL A 60 -6.30 6.14 13.72
C VAL A 60 -5.19 6.30 12.69
N GLU A 61 -4.42 5.25 12.44
CA GLU A 61 -3.34 5.32 11.44
C GLU A 61 -3.88 5.53 10.04
N LEU A 62 -5.14 5.17 9.79
CA LEU A 62 -5.76 5.36 8.48
C LEU A 62 -5.96 6.84 8.13
N ASP A 63 -5.87 7.72 9.11
CA ASP A 63 -5.89 9.17 8.84
C ASP A 63 -4.74 9.61 7.95
N ALA A 64 -3.65 8.85 7.91
CA ALA A 64 -2.50 9.13 7.06
C ALA A 64 -2.64 8.58 5.66
N LEU A 65 -3.74 7.89 5.33
CA LEU A 65 -3.87 7.20 4.05
C LEU A 65 -3.73 8.14 2.86
N VAL A 66 -4.26 9.35 2.97
CA VAL A 66 -4.13 10.33 1.89
C VAL A 66 -2.66 10.67 1.64
N ARG A 67 -1.84 10.73 2.68
CA ARG A 67 -0.40 10.99 2.53
C ARG A 67 0.30 9.83 1.85
N TRP A 68 -0.09 8.60 2.18
CA TRP A 68 0.47 7.42 1.51
C TRP A 68 0.10 7.46 0.03
N GLY A 69 -1.15 7.85 -0.27
CA GLY A 69 -1.58 8.00 -1.65
C GLY A 69 -0.78 9.05 -2.41
N GLU A 70 -0.44 10.15 -1.74
CA GLU A 70 0.38 11.18 -2.37
C GLU A 70 1.76 10.68 -2.75
N LEU A 71 2.33 9.78 -1.95
CA LEU A 71 3.64 9.20 -2.25
C LEU A 71 3.66 8.42 -3.54
N VAL A 72 2.55 7.82 -3.90
CA VAL A 72 2.45 6.94 -5.08
C VAL A 72 1.69 7.58 -6.24
N TYR A 73 1.21 8.80 -6.08
CA TYR A 73 0.44 9.48 -7.12
C TYR A 73 1.30 9.66 -8.38
N PRO A 74 0.76 9.50 -9.60
CA PRO A 74 -0.64 9.15 -9.91
C PRO A 74 -0.87 7.67 -10.19
N SER A 75 0.14 6.90 -10.49
CA SER A 75 -0.05 5.55 -11.02
C SER A 75 0.52 4.45 -10.15
N GLY A 76 1.06 4.79 -9.00
CA GLY A 76 1.59 3.79 -8.08
C GLY A 76 0.49 3.17 -7.21
N ALA A 77 0.90 2.40 -6.22
CA ALA A 77 -0.02 1.69 -5.36
C ALA A 77 0.42 1.74 -3.91
N VAL A 78 -0.57 1.80 -3.03
CA VAL A 78 -0.37 1.59 -1.59
C VAL A 78 -0.83 0.17 -1.29
N TRP A 79 0.03 -0.61 -0.64
CA TRP A 79 -0.38 -1.86 -0.03
C TRP A 79 -0.55 -1.60 1.46
N ALA A 80 -1.79 -1.59 1.92
CA ALA A 80 -2.08 -1.41 3.35
C ALA A 80 -2.23 -2.80 3.97
N ALA A 81 -1.35 -3.12 4.90
CA ALA A 81 -1.30 -4.43 5.54
C ALA A 81 -1.84 -4.34 6.96
N TRP A 82 -2.67 -5.30 7.35
CA TRP A 82 -3.20 -5.39 8.72
C TRP A 82 -2.98 -6.80 9.25
N PRO A 83 -2.99 -6.97 10.60
CA PRO A 83 -2.76 -8.28 11.20
C PRO A 83 -3.81 -9.30 10.75
N ARG A 84 -3.34 -10.45 10.36
CA ARG A 84 -4.14 -11.46 9.68
C ARG A 84 -4.80 -12.41 10.67
N LYS A 85 -6.12 -12.58 10.56
CA LYS A 85 -6.85 -13.50 11.42
C LYS A 85 -6.37 -14.93 11.29
N ALA A 86 -6.07 -15.36 10.07
CA ALA A 86 -5.59 -16.71 9.83
C ALA A 86 -4.23 -16.97 10.48
N GLY A 87 -3.49 -15.91 10.81
CA GLY A 87 -2.24 -16.02 11.57
C GLY A 87 -2.44 -15.97 13.07
N GLY A 88 -3.69 -16.00 13.54
CA GLY A 88 -3.99 -15.98 14.96
C GLY A 88 -4.10 -14.60 15.59
N HIS A 89 -4.16 -13.56 14.77
CA HIS A 89 -4.18 -12.19 15.28
C HIS A 89 -5.59 -11.65 15.43
N VAL A 90 -5.76 -10.75 16.38
CA VAL A 90 -7.00 -10.00 16.56
C VAL A 90 -6.69 -8.54 16.23
N SER A 91 -7.49 -7.94 15.37
CA SER A 91 -7.25 -6.56 14.95
C SER A 91 -8.57 -5.83 14.76
N VAL A 92 -8.59 -4.57 15.16
CA VAL A 92 -9.71 -3.67 14.85
C VAL A 92 -9.63 -3.15 13.42
N VAL A 93 -8.46 -3.29 12.78
CA VAL A 93 -8.30 -2.93 11.38
C VAL A 93 -8.61 -4.14 10.54
N ASP A 94 -9.48 -3.97 9.56
CA ASP A 94 -9.80 -5.01 8.61
C ASP A 94 -9.90 -4.43 7.21
N GLU A 95 -10.20 -5.30 6.26
CA GLU A 95 -10.31 -4.92 4.86
C GLU A 95 -11.30 -3.79 4.66
N ASN A 96 -12.46 -3.86 5.31
CA ASN A 96 -13.52 -2.87 5.14
C ASN A 96 -13.10 -1.49 5.66
N ALA A 97 -12.42 -1.44 6.80
CA ALA A 97 -11.95 -0.17 7.34
C ALA A 97 -10.98 0.52 6.38
N ILE A 98 -10.09 -0.26 5.79
CA ILE A 98 -9.11 0.29 4.84
C ILE A 98 -9.80 0.73 3.56
N ARG A 99 -10.72 -0.09 3.06
CA ARG A 99 -11.47 0.24 1.84
C ARG A 99 -12.24 1.54 2.00
N ASP A 100 -12.93 1.70 3.13
CA ASP A 100 -13.72 2.89 3.40
C ASP A 100 -12.82 4.13 3.47
N ALA A 101 -11.67 4.00 4.11
CA ALA A 101 -10.72 5.11 4.19
C ALA A 101 -10.19 5.49 2.80
N ALA A 102 -9.93 4.50 1.96
CA ALA A 102 -9.44 4.73 0.60
C ALA A 102 -10.48 5.46 -0.24
N LEU A 103 -11.72 4.98 -0.19
CA LEU A 103 -12.80 5.60 -0.97
C LEU A 103 -13.02 7.06 -0.55
N ALA A 104 -12.85 7.34 0.72
CA ALA A 104 -13.06 8.70 1.24
C ALA A 104 -12.05 9.70 0.68
N VAL A 105 -10.88 9.24 0.24
CA VAL A 105 -9.84 10.14 -0.29
C VAL A 105 -9.69 10.06 -1.81
N GLY A 106 -10.58 9.34 -2.49
CA GLY A 106 -10.55 9.27 -3.96
C GLY A 106 -9.70 8.15 -4.51
N MET A 107 -9.39 7.16 -3.69
CA MET A 107 -8.68 5.96 -4.09
C MET A 107 -9.63 4.77 -4.09
N VAL A 108 -9.20 3.66 -4.65
CA VAL A 108 -10.01 2.46 -4.75
C VAL A 108 -9.14 1.23 -4.53
N ASP A 109 -9.72 0.22 -3.91
CA ASP A 109 -9.06 -1.06 -3.71
C ASP A 109 -9.16 -1.90 -4.98
N VAL A 110 -8.11 -2.65 -5.27
CA VAL A 110 -8.09 -3.46 -6.50
C VAL A 110 -7.70 -4.91 -6.26
N LYS A 111 -7.11 -5.25 -5.14
CA LYS A 111 -6.60 -6.61 -4.93
C LYS A 111 -6.31 -6.87 -3.46
N VAL A 112 -6.57 -8.09 -3.02
CA VAL A 112 -6.20 -8.55 -1.67
C VAL A 112 -5.15 -9.63 -1.81
N ALA A 113 -4.17 -9.63 -0.92
CA ALA A 113 -3.15 -10.68 -0.88
C ALA A 113 -2.68 -10.89 0.54
N ALA A 114 -2.28 -12.12 0.86
CA ALA A 114 -1.58 -12.38 2.10
C ALA A 114 -0.15 -11.88 1.98
N ILE A 115 0.38 -11.30 3.04
CA ILE A 115 1.75 -10.82 3.09
C ILE A 115 2.44 -11.59 4.22
N GLY A 116 2.95 -12.76 3.88
CA GLY A 116 3.44 -13.71 4.87
C GLY A 116 2.28 -14.33 5.63
N ASP A 117 2.57 -14.93 6.77
CA ASP A 117 1.58 -15.63 7.58
C ASP A 117 0.80 -14.71 8.49
N ASP A 118 1.35 -13.54 8.80
CA ASP A 118 0.81 -12.68 9.86
C ASP A 118 0.06 -11.47 9.35
N TRP A 119 0.13 -11.17 8.06
CA TRP A 119 -0.45 -9.94 7.52
C TRP A 119 -1.31 -10.23 6.30
N SER A 120 -2.40 -9.48 6.19
CA SER A 120 -3.19 -9.39 4.96
C SER A 120 -2.96 -8.01 4.38
N GLY A 121 -3.02 -7.89 3.06
CA GLY A 121 -2.82 -6.61 2.40
C GLY A 121 -3.93 -6.29 1.41
N LEU A 122 -4.26 -5.01 1.32
CA LEU A 122 -5.20 -4.49 0.35
C LEU A 122 -4.46 -3.49 -0.53
N LYS A 123 -4.46 -3.74 -1.83
CA LYS A 123 -3.83 -2.85 -2.80
C LYS A 123 -4.78 -1.73 -3.13
N ILE A 124 -4.32 -0.50 -3.00
CA ILE A 124 -5.10 0.70 -3.18
C ILE A 124 -4.41 1.57 -4.23
N VAL A 125 -5.19 2.06 -5.18
CA VAL A 125 -4.69 2.92 -6.25
C VAL A 125 -5.60 4.13 -6.37
N TRP A 126 -5.12 5.18 -7.00
CA TRP A 126 -5.97 6.33 -7.31
C TRP A 126 -7.01 5.93 -8.34
N ARG A 127 -8.23 6.39 -8.15
CA ARG A 127 -9.29 6.18 -9.15
C ARG A 127 -8.85 6.84 -10.45
N LYS A 128 -9.25 6.26 -11.58
CA LYS A 128 -8.85 6.75 -12.90
C LYS A 128 -9.08 8.23 -13.08
N GLU A 129 -10.25 8.69 -12.70
CA GLU A 129 -10.62 10.10 -12.85
C GLU A 129 -9.75 11.01 -11.99
N ASN A 130 -9.11 10.49 -10.95
CA ASN A 130 -8.23 11.27 -10.10
C ASN A 130 -6.77 11.22 -10.56
N ARG A 131 -6.44 10.32 -11.48
CA ARG A 131 -5.11 10.24 -12.10
C ARG A 131 -4.99 11.13 -13.32
N THR A 132 -6.13 11.27 -14.03
CA THR A 132 -6.18 12.09 -15.24
C THR A 132 -7.17 13.22 -14.95
N GLY A 133 -6.97 14.33 -15.50
CA GLY A 133 -7.81 15.49 -15.22
C GLY A 133 -7.37 16.26 -14.00
N ARG A 134 -6.51 15.71 -13.16
CA ARG A 134 -5.86 16.51 -12.12
C ARG A 134 -4.74 17.29 -12.80
N ILE A 135 -4.66 18.54 -12.49
CA ILE A 135 -3.69 19.38 -13.15
C ILE A 135 -2.30 18.93 -12.79
N SER A 136 -1.99 18.89 -11.53
CA SER A 136 -0.74 18.37 -11.02
C SER A 136 -0.82 18.42 -9.51
N LYS A 137 0.04 17.67 -8.85
CA LYS A 137 0.12 17.74 -7.40
C LYS A 137 0.45 19.15 -6.94
N SER A 138 1.39 19.81 -7.59
CA SER A 138 1.77 21.15 -7.20
C SER A 138 0.63 22.14 -7.37
N ALA A 139 -0.12 22.06 -8.46
CA ALA A 139 -1.25 22.95 -8.68
C ALA A 139 -2.34 22.71 -7.65
N ILE A 140 -2.58 21.47 -7.27
CA ILE A 140 -3.57 21.14 -6.26
C ILE A 140 -3.14 21.69 -4.91
N GLN A 141 -1.89 21.55 -4.56
CA GLN A 141 -1.37 22.08 -3.31
C GLN A 141 -1.43 23.60 -3.28
N ASP A 142 -1.17 24.25 -4.41
CA ASP A 142 -1.29 25.70 -4.52
C ASP A 142 -2.72 26.14 -4.29
N ALA A 143 -3.67 25.43 -4.87
CA ALA A 143 -5.08 25.74 -4.68
C ALA A 143 -5.48 25.60 -3.21
N LEU A 144 -5.00 24.55 -2.56
CA LEU A 144 -5.27 24.34 -1.14
C LEU A 144 -4.66 25.43 -0.27
N ARG A 145 -3.47 25.90 -0.62
CA ARG A 145 -2.84 26.98 0.10
C ARG A 145 -3.62 28.27 -0.04
N ASP A 146 -4.15 28.51 -1.23
CA ASP A 146 -4.94 29.72 -1.48
C ASP A 146 -6.23 29.72 -0.66
N GLU A 147 -6.77 28.56 -0.39
CA GLU A 147 -7.96 28.44 0.44
C GLU A 147 -7.65 28.49 1.91
N GLY A 148 -6.45 28.14 2.27
CA GLY A 148 -6.03 28.12 3.65
C GLY A 148 -5.31 29.36 4.02
#